data_4a28107e645d40f13f43a8c81cb01e06
#
_entry.id   4a28107e645d40f13f43a8c81cb01e06
#
_cell.length_a   1.000
_cell.length_b   1.000
_cell.length_c   1.000
_cell.angle_alpha   90.00
_cell.angle_beta   90.00
_cell.angle_gamma   90.00
#
_symmetry.space_group_name_H-M   'P 1'
#
loop_
_entity.id
_entity.type
_entity.pdbx_description
1 polymer ?
#
loop_
_entity_poly.entity_id
_entity_poly.type
_entity_poly.pdbx_seq_one_letter_code
_entity_poly.pdbx_strand_id
1 'polypeptide(L)'
;RRLKRIFESRYSPVIHAWSYKTNYTSAVCNIMHQESSWAEVVSSFEYDKARALGVPGERIIFNGPNKSKAALERAVAEGAHIHVDHMDEIKLLESVAQSLGKIVEVTMRLNFDTGYTEPWCRFGFNIESGQAQHAAGAIAVSPHLKLTGLHSHIGTFITEPRAYEAQVRIMAKFMRTLEDSSDVRIDFFDIGGGFPSINSLKSIYLPPEQVVPDLTEYADLICGALSEETRYRK
;
A
#
# COMPACT_ATOMS: atom_id res chain seq x y z
N ARG A 1 5.65 -4.47 -17.80
CA ARG A 1 7.08 -4.79 -18.06
C ARG A 1 8.01 -3.59 -17.84
N ARG A 2 7.77 -2.42 -18.51
CA ARG A 2 8.65 -1.25 -18.38
C ARG A 2 8.75 -0.79 -16.93
N LEU A 3 7.62 -0.53 -16.25
CA LEU A 3 7.56 -0.10 -14.86
C LEU A 3 8.35 -1.06 -13.94
N LYS A 4 8.08 -2.36 -14.04
CA LYS A 4 8.76 -3.38 -13.24
C LYS A 4 10.28 -3.29 -13.39
N ARG A 5 10.79 -3.30 -14.62
CA ARG A 5 12.24 -3.19 -14.88
C ARG A 5 12.88 -1.92 -14.35
N ILE A 6 12.17 -0.77 -14.46
CA ILE A 6 12.66 0.51 -13.97
C ILE A 6 12.87 0.46 -12.43
N PHE A 7 11.90 -0.04 -11.69
CA PHE A 7 12.02 -0.13 -10.22
C PHE A 7 13.00 -1.22 -9.78
N GLU A 8 12.91 -2.43 -10.34
CA GLU A 8 13.79 -3.56 -9.97
C GLU A 8 15.27 -3.29 -10.27
N SER A 9 15.59 -2.44 -11.25
CA SER A 9 16.97 -2.02 -11.52
C SER A 9 17.56 -1.06 -10.48
N ARG A 10 16.74 -0.49 -9.59
CA ARG A 10 17.11 0.50 -8.58
C ARG A 10 16.99 0.01 -7.15
N TYR A 11 16.04 -0.86 -6.92
CA TYR A 11 15.75 -1.41 -5.59
C TYR A 11 15.21 -2.84 -5.72
N SER A 12 15.59 -3.72 -4.78
CA SER A 12 15.14 -5.12 -4.78
C SER A 12 15.05 -5.63 -3.33
N PRO A 13 14.02 -6.39 -2.98
CA PRO A 13 12.91 -6.82 -3.83
C PRO A 13 11.84 -5.74 -4.01
N VAL A 14 11.15 -5.76 -5.16
CA VAL A 14 9.99 -4.90 -5.46
C VAL A 14 8.82 -5.77 -5.92
N ILE A 15 7.66 -5.59 -5.28
CA ILE A 15 6.41 -6.24 -5.67
C ILE A 15 5.54 -5.21 -6.38
N HIS A 16 5.00 -5.57 -7.54
CA HIS A 16 4.01 -4.79 -8.25
C HIS A 16 2.64 -5.41 -8.08
N ALA A 17 1.67 -4.62 -7.63
CA ALA A 17 0.28 -5.02 -7.53
C ALA A 17 -0.58 -4.26 -8.54
N TRP A 18 -1.51 -4.95 -9.17
CA TRP A 18 -2.49 -4.35 -10.05
C TRP A 18 -3.74 -3.98 -9.26
N SER A 19 -4.07 -2.69 -9.23
CA SER A 19 -5.25 -2.20 -8.53
C SER A 19 -6.53 -2.44 -9.34
N TYR A 20 -7.38 -3.33 -8.87
CA TYR A 20 -8.63 -3.71 -9.54
C TYR A 20 -9.61 -2.55 -9.66
N LYS A 21 -9.64 -1.64 -8.68
CA LYS A 21 -10.49 -0.45 -8.74
C LYS A 21 -10.24 0.44 -9.95
N THR A 22 -9.02 0.40 -10.52
CA THR A 22 -8.71 1.19 -11.74
C THR A 22 -9.19 0.49 -12.99
N ASN A 23 -9.06 -0.80 -13.07
CA ASN A 23 -9.60 -1.62 -14.17
C ASN A 23 -9.64 -3.10 -13.75
N TYR A 24 -10.84 -3.62 -13.49
CA TYR A 24 -11.06 -5.02 -13.14
C TYR A 24 -11.54 -5.88 -14.33
N THR A 25 -11.37 -5.42 -15.58
CA THR A 25 -11.65 -6.25 -16.76
C THR A 25 -10.79 -7.50 -16.75
N SER A 26 -11.40 -8.68 -16.84
CA SER A 26 -10.71 -9.97 -16.67
C SER A 26 -9.51 -10.13 -17.61
N ALA A 27 -9.62 -9.68 -18.86
CA ALA A 27 -8.51 -9.74 -19.82
C ALA A 27 -7.31 -8.92 -19.36
N VAL A 28 -7.54 -7.70 -18.84
CA VAL A 28 -6.47 -6.82 -18.32
C VAL A 28 -5.85 -7.44 -17.08
N CYS A 29 -6.66 -7.88 -16.11
CA CYS A 29 -6.15 -8.53 -14.90
C CYS A 29 -5.30 -9.75 -15.22
N ASN A 30 -5.75 -10.62 -16.13
CA ASN A 30 -4.99 -11.80 -16.54
C ASN A 30 -3.63 -11.45 -17.16
N ILE A 31 -3.58 -10.42 -18.02
CA ILE A 31 -2.31 -9.94 -18.58
C ILE A 31 -1.37 -9.47 -17.46
N MET A 32 -1.89 -8.71 -16.48
CA MET A 32 -1.08 -8.23 -15.36
C MET A 32 -0.56 -9.39 -14.49
N HIS A 33 -1.38 -10.40 -14.22
CA HIS A 33 -0.96 -11.58 -13.45
C HIS A 33 0.05 -12.46 -14.19
N GLN A 34 -0.08 -12.59 -15.52
CA GLN A 34 0.94 -13.24 -16.37
C GLN A 34 2.31 -12.53 -16.30
N GLU A 35 2.31 -11.21 -16.06
CA GLU A 35 3.53 -10.42 -15.80
C GLU A 35 3.95 -10.45 -14.32
N SER A 36 3.41 -11.39 -13.54
CA SER A 36 3.71 -11.60 -12.10
C SER A 36 3.24 -10.47 -11.17
N SER A 37 2.29 -9.65 -11.60
CA SER A 37 1.67 -8.64 -10.73
C SER A 37 0.74 -9.31 -9.72
N TRP A 38 0.78 -8.86 -8.47
CA TRP A 38 -0.20 -9.25 -7.47
C TRP A 38 -1.53 -8.54 -7.74
N ALA A 39 -2.60 -8.93 -7.04
CA ALA A 39 -3.89 -8.24 -7.08
C ALA A 39 -3.99 -7.30 -5.87
N GLU A 40 -4.24 -6.01 -6.09
CA GLU A 40 -4.71 -5.09 -5.05
C GLU A 40 -6.20 -4.91 -5.23
N VAL A 41 -6.97 -5.23 -4.17
CA VAL A 41 -8.44 -5.25 -4.15
C VAL A 41 -8.96 -4.43 -2.98
N VAL A 42 -10.09 -3.75 -3.17
CA VAL A 42 -10.67 -2.85 -2.16
C VAL A 42 -12.09 -3.25 -1.75
N SER A 43 -12.58 -4.38 -2.23
CA SER A 43 -13.92 -4.90 -1.92
C SER A 43 -13.96 -6.42 -2.01
N SER A 44 -14.97 -7.03 -1.37
CA SER A 44 -15.22 -8.47 -1.49
C SER A 44 -15.47 -8.89 -2.93
N PHE A 45 -16.15 -8.05 -3.73
CA PHE A 45 -16.37 -8.30 -5.16
C PHE A 45 -15.06 -8.42 -5.94
N GLU A 46 -14.12 -7.49 -5.71
CA GLU A 46 -12.80 -7.54 -6.36
C GLU A 46 -11.97 -8.72 -5.86
N TYR A 47 -12.08 -9.05 -4.57
CA TYR A 47 -11.44 -10.23 -3.98
C TYR A 47 -11.93 -11.51 -4.66
N ASP A 48 -13.25 -11.70 -4.74
CA ASP A 48 -13.88 -12.85 -5.42
C ASP A 48 -13.42 -12.94 -6.87
N LYS A 49 -13.36 -11.81 -7.55
CA LYS A 49 -12.91 -11.76 -8.93
C LYS A 49 -11.43 -12.16 -9.07
N ALA A 50 -10.56 -11.69 -8.19
CA ALA A 50 -9.15 -12.08 -8.20
C ALA A 50 -9.00 -13.60 -8.01
N ARG A 51 -9.74 -14.17 -7.05
CA ARG A 51 -9.76 -15.62 -6.81
C ARG A 51 -10.33 -16.40 -8.01
N ALA A 52 -11.38 -15.90 -8.64
CA ALA A 52 -11.96 -16.52 -9.85
C ALA A 52 -10.99 -16.48 -11.05
N LEU A 53 -10.08 -15.51 -11.10
CA LEU A 53 -9.00 -15.44 -12.10
C LEU A 53 -7.76 -16.29 -11.73
N GLY A 54 -7.82 -17.06 -10.63
CA GLY A 54 -6.76 -17.96 -10.21
C GLY A 54 -5.64 -17.31 -9.41
N VAL A 55 -5.80 -16.07 -8.95
CA VAL A 55 -4.80 -15.40 -8.09
C VAL A 55 -4.82 -16.08 -6.72
N PRO A 56 -3.72 -16.65 -6.22
CA PRO A 56 -3.68 -17.26 -4.90
C PRO A 56 -3.78 -16.20 -3.81
N GLY A 57 -4.31 -16.57 -2.64
CA GLY A 57 -4.57 -15.63 -1.54
C GLY A 57 -3.34 -14.84 -1.14
N GLU A 58 -2.20 -15.49 -1.01
CA GLU A 58 -0.90 -14.88 -0.67
C GLU A 58 -0.37 -13.88 -1.69
N ARG A 59 -1.04 -13.71 -2.83
CA ARG A 59 -0.76 -12.67 -3.83
C ARG A 59 -1.89 -11.65 -3.95
N ILE A 60 -2.76 -11.58 -2.96
CA ILE A 60 -3.81 -10.58 -2.87
C ILE A 60 -3.50 -9.60 -1.74
N ILE A 61 -3.49 -8.33 -2.06
CA ILE A 61 -3.48 -7.23 -1.09
C ILE A 61 -4.93 -6.78 -0.93
N PHE A 62 -5.51 -7.03 0.25
CA PHE A 62 -6.86 -6.62 0.56
C PHE A 62 -6.84 -5.29 1.31
N ASN A 63 -6.94 -4.23 0.55
CA ASN A 63 -7.02 -2.84 1.00
C ASN A 63 -8.50 -2.39 1.10
N GLY A 64 -8.73 -1.09 1.25
CA GLY A 64 -10.06 -0.48 1.28
C GLY A 64 -10.64 -0.32 2.68
N PRO A 65 -11.56 0.65 2.85
CA PRO A 65 -12.03 1.06 4.17
C PRO A 65 -13.17 0.22 4.74
N ASN A 66 -13.69 -0.74 3.98
CA ASN A 66 -14.84 -1.54 4.44
C ASN A 66 -14.67 -3.01 4.05
N LYS A 67 -14.31 -3.83 5.03
CA LYS A 67 -14.21 -5.28 4.90
C LYS A 67 -15.18 -5.94 5.89
N SER A 68 -16.10 -6.74 5.38
CA SER A 68 -16.99 -7.50 6.23
C SER A 68 -16.26 -8.59 7.01
N LYS A 69 -16.85 -9.04 8.13
CA LYS A 69 -16.28 -10.14 8.92
C LYS A 69 -16.02 -11.37 8.06
N ALA A 70 -16.99 -11.78 7.25
CA ALA A 70 -16.83 -12.95 6.37
C ALA A 70 -15.70 -12.76 5.33
N ALA A 71 -15.52 -11.53 4.81
CA ALA A 71 -14.43 -11.23 3.89
C ALA A 71 -13.07 -11.31 4.59
N LEU A 72 -12.96 -10.83 5.82
CA LEU A 72 -11.75 -10.92 6.64
C LEU A 72 -11.44 -12.38 7.03
N GLU A 73 -12.43 -13.15 7.45
CA GLU A 73 -12.28 -14.58 7.75
C GLU A 73 -11.70 -15.34 6.56
N ARG A 74 -12.24 -15.09 5.37
CA ARG A 74 -11.74 -15.69 4.14
C ARG A 74 -10.31 -15.22 3.80
N ALA A 75 -10.06 -13.92 3.85
CA ALA A 75 -8.75 -13.35 3.54
C ALA A 75 -7.66 -13.91 4.48
N VAL A 76 -7.94 -14.00 5.78
CA VAL A 76 -7.05 -14.59 6.78
C VAL A 76 -6.84 -16.10 6.52
N ALA A 77 -7.91 -16.82 6.18
CA ALA A 77 -7.82 -18.26 5.89
C ALA A 77 -6.95 -18.54 4.65
N GLU A 78 -7.05 -17.69 3.64
CA GLU A 78 -6.33 -17.79 2.36
C GLU A 78 -4.93 -17.11 2.37
N GLY A 79 -4.53 -16.49 3.48
CA GLY A 79 -3.20 -15.88 3.63
C GLY A 79 -3.02 -14.56 2.88
N ALA A 80 -4.10 -13.82 2.64
CA ALA A 80 -4.04 -12.52 1.96
C ALA A 80 -3.38 -11.45 2.85
N HIS A 81 -2.72 -10.47 2.22
CA HIS A 81 -2.15 -9.31 2.89
C HIS A 81 -3.24 -8.29 3.21
N ILE A 82 -3.53 -8.08 4.48
CA ILE A 82 -4.62 -7.22 4.93
C ILE A 82 -4.09 -5.86 5.31
N HIS A 83 -4.61 -4.81 4.66
CA HIS A 83 -4.35 -3.42 5.00
C HIS A 83 -5.49 -2.88 5.85
N VAL A 84 -5.18 -2.48 7.09
CA VAL A 84 -6.17 -1.90 8.02
C VAL A 84 -6.26 -0.39 7.84
N ASP A 85 -7.50 0.11 7.81
CA ASP A 85 -7.82 1.50 7.47
C ASP A 85 -8.33 2.31 8.67
N HIS A 86 -8.95 1.68 9.68
CA HIS A 86 -9.51 2.33 10.86
C HIS A 86 -9.58 1.40 12.09
N MET A 87 -9.78 2.00 13.29
CA MET A 87 -9.72 1.28 14.55
C MET A 87 -10.74 0.14 14.71
N ASP A 88 -11.96 0.31 14.19
CA ASP A 88 -12.98 -0.74 14.31
C ASP A 88 -12.63 -1.96 13.45
N GLU A 89 -11.92 -1.75 12.33
CA GLU A 89 -11.41 -2.85 11.52
C GLU A 89 -10.31 -3.62 12.24
N ILE A 90 -9.41 -2.94 12.98
CA ILE A 90 -8.39 -3.61 13.81
C ILE A 90 -9.08 -4.53 14.83
N LYS A 91 -10.09 -4.03 15.56
CA LYS A 91 -10.86 -4.85 16.54
C LYS A 91 -11.55 -6.04 15.88
N LEU A 92 -12.17 -5.81 14.71
CA LEU A 92 -12.86 -6.86 13.97
C LEU A 92 -11.87 -7.94 13.51
N LEU A 93 -10.73 -7.51 12.94
CA LEU A 93 -9.69 -8.42 12.47
C LEU A 93 -9.07 -9.22 13.63
N GLU A 94 -8.86 -8.59 14.79
CA GLU A 94 -8.39 -9.28 15.99
C GLU A 94 -9.35 -10.39 16.42
N SER A 95 -10.66 -10.10 16.44
CA SER A 95 -11.68 -11.11 16.76
C SER A 95 -11.71 -12.26 15.75
N VAL A 96 -11.49 -11.98 14.47
CA VAL A 96 -11.37 -12.98 13.40
C VAL A 96 -10.11 -13.82 13.60
N ALA A 97 -8.96 -13.19 13.81
CA ALA A 97 -7.69 -13.86 14.05
C ALA A 97 -7.77 -14.81 15.27
N GLN A 98 -8.36 -14.34 16.36
CA GLN A 98 -8.62 -15.13 17.56
C GLN A 98 -9.51 -16.34 17.26
N SER A 99 -10.62 -16.14 16.56
CA SER A 99 -11.56 -17.23 16.22
C SER A 99 -10.94 -18.32 15.34
N LEU A 100 -9.97 -17.93 14.50
CA LEU A 100 -9.23 -18.85 13.62
C LEU A 100 -7.94 -19.41 14.28
N GLY A 101 -7.60 -19.00 15.50
CA GLY A 101 -6.38 -19.40 16.20
C GLY A 101 -5.11 -19.00 15.46
N LYS A 102 -5.11 -17.85 14.77
CA LYS A 102 -3.99 -17.37 13.95
C LYS A 102 -3.40 -16.08 14.52
N ILE A 103 -2.13 -15.85 14.23
CA ILE A 103 -1.52 -14.52 14.28
C ILE A 103 -1.54 -13.97 12.85
N VAL A 104 -2.15 -12.81 12.66
CA VAL A 104 -2.32 -12.18 11.35
C VAL A 104 -1.34 -11.03 11.20
N GLU A 105 -0.50 -11.10 10.17
CA GLU A 105 0.34 -9.99 9.76
C GLU A 105 -0.52 -8.92 9.08
N VAL A 106 -0.38 -7.68 9.54
CA VAL A 106 -1.18 -6.56 9.05
C VAL A 106 -0.31 -5.43 8.54
N THR A 107 -0.81 -4.74 7.54
CA THR A 107 -0.26 -3.48 7.04
C THR A 107 -1.17 -2.35 7.48
N MET A 108 -0.60 -1.32 8.06
CA MET A 108 -1.36 -0.15 8.51
C MET A 108 -1.36 0.92 7.43
N ARG A 109 -2.56 1.37 7.04
CA ARG A 109 -2.70 2.49 6.11
C ARG A 109 -2.54 3.81 6.84
N LEU A 110 -1.66 4.64 6.29
CA LEU A 110 -1.30 5.96 6.81
C LEU A 110 -1.83 7.07 5.91
N ASN A 111 -2.13 8.22 6.49
CA ASN A 111 -2.23 9.48 5.77
C ASN A 111 -1.43 10.56 6.49
N PHE A 112 -0.93 11.49 5.72
CA PHE A 112 -0.10 12.61 6.14
C PHE A 112 0.02 13.63 5.02
N ASP A 113 0.50 14.83 5.35
CA ASP A 113 0.81 15.87 4.38
C ASP A 113 2.24 15.69 3.84
N THR A 114 2.37 15.54 2.52
CA THR A 114 3.68 15.48 1.86
C THR A 114 4.29 16.86 1.63
N GLY A 115 3.51 17.92 1.74
CA GLY A 115 3.89 19.29 1.40
C GLY A 115 3.99 19.60 -0.10
N TYR A 116 3.66 18.63 -0.97
CA TYR A 116 3.76 18.77 -2.43
C TYR A 116 2.42 18.63 -3.15
N THR A 117 1.43 18.03 -2.52
CA THR A 117 0.10 17.79 -3.08
C THR A 117 -0.94 18.06 -2.00
N GLU A 118 -2.19 18.31 -2.40
CA GLU A 118 -3.30 18.37 -1.44
C GLU A 118 -3.35 17.07 -0.62
N PRO A 119 -3.43 17.14 0.73
CA PRO A 119 -3.42 15.96 1.58
C PRO A 119 -4.58 15.00 1.27
N TRP A 120 -4.27 13.73 1.06
CA TRP A 120 -5.26 12.68 0.83
C TRP A 120 -5.72 12.08 2.16
N CYS A 121 -6.53 12.83 2.92
CA CYS A 121 -6.88 12.55 4.33
C CYS A 121 -8.12 11.67 4.54
N ARG A 122 -8.72 11.11 3.47
CA ARG A 122 -10.00 10.37 3.57
C ARG A 122 -9.89 9.00 4.21
N PHE A 123 -8.71 8.38 4.19
CA PHE A 123 -8.49 6.98 4.54
C PHE A 123 -7.21 6.83 5.35
N GLY A 124 -7.20 5.82 6.22
CA GLY A 124 -6.03 5.48 7.01
C GLY A 124 -5.89 6.34 8.27
N PHE A 125 -4.85 6.04 9.02
CA PHE A 125 -4.53 6.69 10.28
C PHE A 125 -3.60 7.88 10.04
N ASN A 126 -3.98 9.04 10.53
CA ASN A 126 -3.18 10.25 10.36
C ASN A 126 -1.99 10.27 11.32
N ILE A 127 -0.79 10.57 10.78
CA ILE A 127 0.45 10.62 11.54
C ILE A 127 0.49 11.86 12.43
N GLU A 128 0.19 13.04 11.89
CA GLU A 128 0.33 14.34 12.57
C GLU A 128 -0.58 14.45 13.78
N SER A 129 -1.77 13.85 13.70
CA SER A 129 -2.74 13.86 14.84
C SER A 129 -2.44 12.79 15.89
N GLY A 130 -1.48 11.91 15.68
CA GLY A 130 -1.17 10.79 16.57
C GLY A 130 -2.09 9.57 16.42
N GLN A 131 -3.06 9.58 15.50
CA GLN A 131 -3.94 8.43 15.25
C GLN A 131 -3.14 7.19 14.83
N ALA A 132 -2.12 7.36 13.97
CA ALA A 132 -1.27 6.28 13.53
C ALA A 132 -0.49 5.64 14.68
N GLN A 133 0.06 6.45 15.60
CA GLN A 133 0.75 5.94 16.80
C GLN A 133 -0.19 5.16 17.71
N HIS A 134 -1.41 5.68 17.92
CA HIS A 134 -2.43 5.00 18.72
C HIS A 134 -2.83 3.64 18.12
N ALA A 135 -3.07 3.59 16.80
CA ALA A 135 -3.41 2.36 16.09
C ALA A 135 -2.28 1.32 16.13
N ALA A 136 -1.04 1.76 15.91
CA ALA A 136 0.12 0.89 16.02
C ALA A 136 0.27 0.31 17.43
N GLY A 137 0.05 1.12 18.47
CA GLY A 137 0.03 0.65 19.87
C GLY A 137 -1.05 -0.40 20.13
N ALA A 138 -2.25 -0.21 19.57
CA ALA A 138 -3.32 -1.21 19.67
C ALA A 138 -2.97 -2.55 19.00
N ILE A 139 -2.31 -2.51 17.84
CA ILE A 139 -1.84 -3.73 17.16
C ILE A 139 -0.70 -4.38 17.95
N ALA A 140 0.25 -3.60 18.47
CA ALA A 140 1.42 -4.11 19.18
C ALA A 140 1.09 -4.88 20.47
N VAL A 141 -0.02 -4.53 21.15
CA VAL A 141 -0.47 -5.24 22.37
C VAL A 141 -1.38 -6.43 22.06
N SER A 142 -1.82 -6.61 20.82
CA SER A 142 -2.67 -7.71 20.43
C SER A 142 -1.89 -9.02 20.37
N PRO A 143 -2.37 -10.11 20.98
CA PRO A 143 -1.74 -11.43 20.85
C PRO A 143 -2.03 -12.10 19.49
N HIS A 144 -2.90 -11.52 18.67
CA HIS A 144 -3.38 -12.10 17.42
C HIS A 144 -3.03 -11.29 16.17
N LEU A 145 -2.47 -10.09 16.34
CA LEU A 145 -2.06 -9.22 15.23
C LEU A 145 -0.57 -8.90 15.32
N LYS A 146 0.07 -8.75 14.16
CA LYS A 146 1.46 -8.35 14.05
C LYS A 146 1.60 -7.29 12.96
N LEU A 147 2.01 -6.08 13.33
CA LEU A 147 2.28 -5.02 12.37
C LEU A 147 3.58 -5.29 11.64
N THR A 148 3.51 -5.52 10.31
CA THR A 148 4.66 -5.84 9.47
C THR A 148 4.84 -4.89 8.30
N GLY A 149 3.83 -4.10 7.95
CA GLY A 149 3.88 -3.18 6.82
C GLY A 149 3.23 -1.84 7.07
N LEU A 150 3.69 -0.85 6.33
CA LEU A 150 3.06 0.47 6.27
C LEU A 150 2.62 0.74 4.83
N HIS A 151 1.42 1.27 4.67
CA HIS A 151 0.85 1.66 3.38
C HIS A 151 0.45 3.12 3.39
N SER A 152 0.69 3.81 2.28
CA SER A 152 0.09 5.12 2.04
C SER A 152 -0.23 5.30 0.56
N HIS A 153 -1.35 5.95 0.28
CA HIS A 153 -1.73 6.39 -1.06
C HIS A 153 -1.99 7.89 -1.00
N ILE A 154 -1.09 8.66 -1.61
CA ILE A 154 -1.04 10.12 -1.47
C ILE A 154 -1.89 10.88 -2.50
N GLY A 155 -2.60 10.19 -3.37
CA GLY A 155 -3.53 10.80 -4.32
C GLY A 155 -3.55 10.13 -5.69
N THR A 156 -4.20 10.76 -6.64
CA THR A 156 -4.37 10.25 -8.01
C THR A 156 -3.79 11.23 -9.01
N PHE A 157 -3.11 10.70 -10.04
CA PHE A 157 -2.52 11.47 -11.12
C PHE A 157 -1.52 12.53 -10.64
N ILE A 158 -0.56 12.11 -9.82
CA ILE A 158 0.44 12.99 -9.19
C ILE A 158 1.57 13.24 -10.18
N THR A 159 1.70 14.47 -10.64
CA THR A 159 2.73 14.92 -11.57
C THR A 159 3.97 15.54 -10.89
N GLU A 160 4.03 15.49 -9.57
CA GLU A 160 5.18 15.95 -8.78
C GLU A 160 5.89 14.73 -8.14
N PRO A 161 6.98 14.24 -8.73
CA PRO A 161 7.69 13.06 -8.24
C PRO A 161 8.23 13.19 -6.82
N ARG A 162 8.58 14.42 -6.36
CA ARG A 162 9.05 14.67 -4.99
C ARG A 162 8.01 14.38 -3.92
N ALA A 163 6.73 14.37 -4.29
CA ALA A 163 5.67 13.94 -3.37
C ALA A 163 5.88 12.49 -2.89
N TYR A 164 6.34 11.61 -3.78
CA TYR A 164 6.65 10.22 -3.43
C TYR A 164 7.95 10.08 -2.63
N GLU A 165 8.95 10.90 -2.91
CA GLU A 165 10.15 10.96 -2.08
C GLU A 165 9.79 11.36 -0.64
N ALA A 166 9.00 12.41 -0.48
CA ALA A 166 8.52 12.86 0.83
C ALA A 166 7.69 11.78 1.52
N GLN A 167 6.80 11.09 0.79
CA GLN A 167 6.03 9.96 1.30
C GLN A 167 6.94 8.90 1.92
N VAL A 168 7.96 8.45 1.20
CA VAL A 168 8.91 7.43 1.68
C VAL A 168 9.64 7.89 2.94
N ARG A 169 10.14 9.14 2.95
CA ARG A 169 10.86 9.70 4.10
C ARG A 169 9.97 9.83 5.34
N ILE A 170 8.72 10.27 5.18
CA ILE A 170 7.75 10.37 6.28
C ILE A 170 7.43 8.97 6.84
N MET A 171 7.14 8.00 5.96
CA MET A 171 6.89 6.62 6.37
C MET A 171 8.09 6.00 7.08
N ALA A 172 9.31 6.25 6.60
CA ALA A 172 10.53 5.75 7.23
C ALA A 172 10.79 6.40 8.60
N LYS A 173 10.52 7.71 8.74
CA LYS A 173 10.59 8.37 10.03
C LYS A 173 9.60 7.77 11.03
N PHE A 174 8.37 7.54 10.58
CA PHE A 174 7.34 6.92 11.42
C PHE A 174 7.71 5.48 11.79
N MET A 175 8.21 4.69 10.85
CA MET A 175 8.74 3.34 11.10
C MET A 175 9.78 3.35 12.22
N ARG A 176 10.80 4.24 12.16
CA ARG A 176 11.81 4.35 13.22
C ARG A 176 11.19 4.67 14.57
N THR A 177 10.22 5.60 14.62
CA THR A 177 9.51 5.92 15.86
C THR A 177 8.81 4.70 16.46
N LEU A 178 8.22 3.83 15.63
CA LEU A 178 7.58 2.60 16.10
C LEU A 178 8.61 1.59 16.60
N GLU A 179 9.67 1.35 15.83
CA GLU A 179 10.72 0.38 16.15
C GLU A 179 11.54 0.78 17.39
N ASP A 180 11.74 2.09 17.62
CA ASP A 180 12.44 2.60 18.81
C ASP A 180 11.57 2.52 20.08
N SER A 181 10.24 2.54 19.94
CA SER A 181 9.30 2.59 21.07
C SER A 181 8.64 1.25 21.41
N SER A 182 8.81 0.23 20.59
CA SER A 182 8.14 -1.07 20.73
C SER A 182 8.90 -2.19 19.99
N ASP A 183 8.48 -3.43 20.20
CA ASP A 183 9.02 -4.60 19.48
C ASP A 183 8.45 -4.75 18.05
N VAL A 184 7.79 -3.72 17.52
CA VAL A 184 7.30 -3.70 16.15
C VAL A 184 8.47 -3.65 15.19
N ARG A 185 8.44 -4.49 14.15
CA ARG A 185 9.36 -4.45 13.03
C ARG A 185 8.60 -4.33 11.73
N ILE A 186 8.89 -3.30 10.97
CA ILE A 186 8.28 -3.05 9.66
C ILE A 186 9.16 -3.67 8.58
N ASP A 187 8.60 -4.61 7.83
CA ASP A 187 9.33 -5.37 6.81
C ASP A 187 9.21 -4.75 5.42
N PHE A 188 8.12 -4.01 5.14
CA PHE A 188 7.91 -3.41 3.82
C PHE A 188 7.08 -2.12 3.87
N PHE A 189 7.21 -1.33 2.79
CA PHE A 189 6.33 -0.21 2.48
C PHE A 189 5.52 -0.50 1.22
N ASP A 190 4.23 -0.24 1.29
CA ASP A 190 3.36 -0.13 0.12
C ASP A 190 3.09 1.37 -0.14
N ILE A 191 3.67 1.89 -1.19
CA ILE A 191 3.58 3.32 -1.54
C ILE A 191 2.31 3.66 -2.33
N GLY A 192 1.41 2.69 -2.52
CA GLY A 192 0.19 2.87 -3.29
C GLY A 192 0.44 3.06 -4.78
N GLY A 193 -0.45 3.79 -5.39
CA GLY A 193 -0.42 4.13 -6.82
C GLY A 193 -0.56 5.64 -7.02
N GLY A 194 -1.19 6.03 -8.12
CA GLY A 194 -1.44 7.43 -8.45
C GLY A 194 -0.47 8.01 -9.46
N PHE A 195 0.44 7.19 -10.01
CA PHE A 195 1.31 7.60 -11.10
C PHE A 195 0.49 8.07 -12.31
N PRO A 196 0.87 9.19 -12.94
CA PRO A 196 0.15 9.69 -14.09
C PRO A 196 0.37 8.80 -15.31
N SER A 197 -0.65 8.76 -16.15
CA SER A 197 -0.53 8.20 -17.50
C SER A 197 -0.41 9.33 -18.52
N ILE A 198 0.20 9.05 -19.67
CA ILE A 198 0.33 10.02 -20.76
C ILE A 198 -1.05 10.21 -21.40
N ASN A 199 -1.78 11.22 -20.93
CA ASN A 199 -3.10 11.59 -21.40
C ASN A 199 -3.24 13.12 -21.46
N SER A 200 -4.14 13.61 -22.32
CA SER A 200 -4.50 15.01 -22.34
C SER A 200 -5.12 15.43 -21.00
N LEU A 201 -4.57 16.47 -20.40
CA LEU A 201 -5.05 17.01 -19.13
C LEU A 201 -6.04 18.16 -19.39
N LYS A 202 -7.13 18.19 -18.61
CA LYS A 202 -8.12 19.28 -18.68
C LYS A 202 -7.43 20.60 -18.35
N SER A 203 -7.68 21.60 -19.20
CA SER A 203 -7.13 22.97 -19.06
C SER A 203 -5.60 23.09 -19.18
N ILE A 204 -4.92 22.06 -19.66
CA ILE A 204 -3.50 22.11 -19.97
C ILE A 204 -3.33 22.00 -21.48
N TYR A 205 -2.71 23.02 -22.07
CA TYR A 205 -2.52 23.14 -23.52
C TYR A 205 -1.19 22.56 -24.02
N LEU A 206 -0.32 22.13 -23.08
CA LEU A 206 0.94 21.48 -23.42
C LEU A 206 0.70 20.01 -23.76
N PRO A 207 1.49 19.43 -24.67
CA PRO A 207 1.47 18.00 -24.92
C PRO A 207 1.68 17.19 -23.63
N PRO A 208 0.97 16.06 -23.44
CA PRO A 208 1.11 15.24 -22.23
C PRO A 208 2.54 14.86 -21.91
N GLU A 209 3.37 14.60 -22.92
CA GLU A 209 4.78 14.23 -22.80
C GLU A 209 5.65 15.35 -22.20
N GLN A 210 5.18 16.59 -22.21
CA GLN A 210 5.86 17.73 -21.60
C GLN A 210 5.40 18.01 -20.16
N VAL A 211 4.28 17.41 -19.75
CA VAL A 211 3.64 17.68 -18.45
C VAL A 211 3.77 16.50 -17.51
N VAL A 212 3.79 15.27 -18.05
CA VAL A 212 3.87 14.04 -17.28
C VAL A 212 5.34 13.64 -17.15
N PRO A 213 5.91 13.63 -15.93
CA PRO A 213 7.27 13.18 -15.70
C PRO A 213 7.48 11.73 -16.14
N ASP A 214 8.70 11.37 -16.56
CA ASP A 214 9.00 9.99 -16.91
C ASP A 214 9.00 9.11 -15.65
N LEU A 215 8.60 7.85 -15.81
CA LEU A 215 8.57 6.89 -14.71
C LEU A 215 9.94 6.67 -14.06
N THR A 216 11.03 6.96 -14.76
CA THR A 216 12.39 6.89 -14.19
C THR A 216 12.60 7.93 -13.10
N GLU A 217 12.05 9.14 -13.22
CA GLU A 217 12.15 10.18 -12.21
C GLU A 217 11.50 9.76 -10.88
N TYR A 218 10.30 9.17 -10.98
CA TYR A 218 9.63 8.60 -9.78
C TYR A 218 10.46 7.49 -9.15
N ALA A 219 10.96 6.56 -9.96
CA ALA A 219 11.72 5.44 -9.46
C ALA A 219 13.07 5.88 -8.84
N ASP A 220 13.74 6.86 -9.43
CA ASP A 220 14.99 7.41 -8.89
C ASP A 220 14.77 8.01 -7.51
N LEU A 221 13.75 8.84 -7.34
CA LEU A 221 13.44 9.50 -6.06
C LEU A 221 12.93 8.50 -5.00
N ILE A 222 12.00 7.63 -5.36
CA ILE A 222 11.44 6.61 -4.45
C ILE A 222 12.54 5.65 -3.97
N CYS A 223 13.26 5.04 -4.91
CA CYS A 223 14.27 4.05 -4.58
C CYS A 223 15.50 4.68 -3.93
N GLY A 224 15.87 5.90 -4.31
CA GLY A 224 16.91 6.69 -3.66
C GLY A 224 16.58 6.92 -2.19
N ALA A 225 15.40 7.46 -1.89
CA ALA A 225 14.93 7.66 -0.53
C ALA A 225 14.87 6.35 0.27
N LEU A 226 14.30 5.28 -0.29
CA LEU A 226 14.28 3.96 0.36
C LEU A 226 15.70 3.48 0.72
N SER A 227 16.63 3.56 -0.21
CA SER A 227 18.02 3.12 -0.01
C SER A 227 18.73 3.92 1.07
N GLU A 228 18.51 5.22 1.14
CA GLU A 228 19.06 6.09 2.17
C GLU A 228 18.48 5.76 3.55
N GLU A 229 17.15 5.66 3.65
CA GLU A 229 16.42 5.45 4.89
C GLU A 229 16.60 4.04 5.48
N THR A 230 16.90 3.04 4.64
CA THR A 230 17.07 1.64 5.06
C THR A 230 18.54 1.21 5.15
N ARG A 231 19.49 2.09 4.81
CA ARG A 231 20.94 1.79 4.79
C ARG A 231 21.47 1.17 6.09
N TYR A 232 20.90 1.52 7.22
CA TYR A 232 21.34 1.09 8.55
C TYR A 232 20.55 -0.10 9.11
N ARG A 233 19.60 -0.62 8.35
CA ARG A 233 18.89 -1.85 8.74
C ARG A 233 19.75 -3.05 8.33
N LYS A 234 20.24 -3.78 9.32
CA LYS A 234 20.93 -5.07 9.15
C LYS A 234 19.93 -6.21 9.18
#